data_74c53d6d9bfe193e302eb210984b833e
#
_entry.id   74c53d6d9bfe193e302eb210984b833e
#
_cell.length_a   1.000
_cell.length_b   1.000
_cell.length_c   1.000
_cell.angle_alpha   90.00
_cell.angle_beta   90.00
_cell.angle_gamma   90.00
#
_symmetry.space_group_name_H-M   'P 1'
#
loop_
_entity.id
_entity.type
_entity.pdbx_description
1 polymer ?
#
loop_
_entity_poly.entity_id
_entity_poly.type
_entity_poly.pdbx_seq_one_letter_code
_entity_poly.pdbx_strand_id
1 'polypeptide(L)'
;VLASATCEFGAHTPGADGRHFLPQMAADSELDKTLDSTLFVPYTADARAHLRPIRFRADIANVNRCVGTILGNAVTKAHPEGLPAGSITIDCDGSAGQSFGAFLPRGITLNVCGDANDYFGKGLSGGEVSVRPNPHATYKFDENIIVGNVAFFGATSGRGFINGLAGQRFGVRNSCLLYTSPSPRDRTRSR
;
A
#
# COMPACT_ATOMS: atom_id res chain seq x y z
N VAL A 1 -15.89 0.09 35.39
CA VAL A 1 -14.51 0.35 34.94
C VAL A 1 -14.53 1.07 33.59
N LEU A 2 -15.36 0.66 32.60
CA LEU A 2 -15.50 1.34 31.31
C LEU A 2 -16.19 2.70 31.42
N ALA A 3 -17.11 2.86 32.38
CA ALA A 3 -17.80 4.15 32.60
C ALA A 3 -16.88 5.24 33.16
N SER A 4 -15.90 4.88 33.99
CA SER A 4 -14.93 5.87 34.50
C SER A 4 -13.92 6.31 33.43
N ALA A 5 -13.52 5.42 32.55
CA ALA A 5 -12.63 5.78 31.42
C ALA A 5 -13.32 6.71 30.41
N THR A 6 -14.62 6.53 30.17
CA THR A 6 -15.38 7.44 29.29
C THR A 6 -15.61 8.82 29.91
N CYS A 7 -15.67 8.94 31.25
CA CYS A 7 -15.77 10.24 31.92
C CYS A 7 -14.48 11.07 31.84
N GLU A 8 -13.32 10.46 31.78
CA GLU A 8 -12.06 11.19 31.61
C GLU A 8 -11.91 11.78 30.20
N PHE A 9 -12.53 11.14 29.20
CA PHE A 9 -12.60 11.68 27.82
C PHE A 9 -13.76 12.64 27.59
N GLY A 10 -14.71 12.73 28.52
CA GLY A 10 -15.92 13.55 28.40
C GLY A 10 -15.74 15.06 28.64
N ALA A 11 -14.52 15.51 28.94
CA ALA A 11 -14.24 16.93 29.15
C ALA A 11 -14.03 17.71 27.83
N HIS A 12 -14.29 17.08 26.68
CA HIS A 12 -14.16 17.74 25.39
C HIS A 12 -15.49 18.43 25.02
N THR A 13 -15.51 19.75 25.11
CA THR A 13 -16.63 20.56 24.58
C THR A 13 -16.64 20.36 23.05
N PRO A 14 -17.76 19.92 22.44
CA PRO A 14 -17.88 19.91 21.00
C PRO A 14 -17.62 21.31 20.47
N GLY A 15 -16.84 21.43 19.40
CA GLY A 15 -16.75 22.70 18.68
C GLY A 15 -18.15 23.14 18.21
N ALA A 16 -18.32 24.39 17.85
CA ALA A 16 -19.58 24.94 17.39
C ALA A 16 -20.19 24.21 16.18
N ASP A 17 -19.38 23.40 15.48
CA ASP A 17 -19.75 22.53 14.35
C ASP A 17 -20.04 21.06 14.74
N GLY A 18 -20.08 20.77 16.05
CA GLY A 18 -20.32 19.41 16.56
C GLY A 18 -19.14 18.46 16.44
N ARG A 19 -17.97 18.91 16.00
CA ARG A 19 -16.76 18.08 15.88
C ARG A 19 -15.98 18.08 17.18
N HIS A 20 -15.62 16.89 17.66
CA HIS A 20 -14.67 16.74 18.75
C HIS A 20 -13.26 16.92 18.21
N PHE A 21 -12.75 18.13 18.31
CA PHE A 21 -11.40 18.45 17.85
C PHE A 21 -10.56 18.94 19.03
N LEU A 22 -9.39 18.32 19.20
CA LEU A 22 -8.36 18.79 20.11
C LEU A 22 -7.37 19.66 19.31
N PRO A 23 -7.43 21.00 19.43
CA PRO A 23 -6.56 21.90 18.63
C PRO A 23 -5.06 21.64 18.83
N GLN A 24 -4.70 21.11 20.01
CA GLN A 24 -3.31 20.77 20.35
C GLN A 24 -2.82 19.47 19.72
N MET A 25 -3.71 18.69 19.14
CA MET A 25 -3.37 17.47 18.39
C MET A 25 -3.44 17.66 16.87
N ALA A 26 -3.41 18.87 16.37
CA ALA A 26 -2.91 19.15 15.03
C ALA A 26 -1.41 18.85 15.03
N ALA A 27 -1.08 17.60 15.35
CA ALA A 27 0.27 17.11 15.28
C ALA A 27 0.75 17.36 13.88
N ASP A 28 1.94 17.89 13.74
CA ASP A 28 2.70 17.87 12.51
C ASP A 28 2.74 16.40 12.07
N SER A 29 1.85 16.03 11.17
CA SER A 29 1.64 14.64 10.77
C SER A 29 2.78 14.11 9.92
N GLU A 30 3.75 14.99 9.60
CA GLU A 30 4.87 14.71 8.69
C GLU A 30 4.46 14.11 7.34
N LEU A 31 3.18 14.15 7.01
CA LEU A 31 2.66 13.61 5.74
C LEU A 31 3.27 14.32 4.52
N ASP A 32 3.63 15.58 4.67
CA ASP A 32 4.27 16.37 3.63
C ASP A 32 5.71 15.88 3.33
N LYS A 33 6.32 15.16 4.27
CA LYS A 33 7.69 14.60 4.13
C LYS A 33 7.69 13.19 3.54
N THR A 34 6.52 12.58 3.33
CA THR A 34 6.45 11.22 2.78
C THR A 34 6.90 11.16 1.33
N LEU A 35 7.36 9.99 0.90
CA LEU A 35 7.77 9.75 -0.49
C LEU A 35 6.63 10.03 -1.47
N ASP A 36 5.41 9.69 -1.11
CA ASP A 36 4.22 9.99 -1.90
C ASP A 36 4.05 11.50 -2.11
N SER A 37 4.11 12.29 -1.03
CA SER A 37 3.87 13.73 -1.08
C SER A 37 4.99 14.50 -1.78
N THR A 38 6.24 14.10 -1.55
CA THR A 38 7.42 14.81 -2.09
C THR A 38 7.76 14.42 -3.52
N LEU A 39 7.47 13.19 -3.93
CA LEU A 39 7.88 12.66 -5.22
C LEU A 39 6.68 12.18 -6.05
N PHE A 40 5.87 11.23 -5.56
CA PHE A 40 4.91 10.53 -6.41
C PHE A 40 3.74 11.43 -6.85
N VAL A 41 3.15 12.18 -5.93
CA VAL A 41 2.03 13.07 -6.24
C VAL A 41 2.45 14.20 -7.19
N PRO A 42 3.57 14.91 -7.01
CA PRO A 42 4.02 15.91 -7.98
C PRO A 42 4.34 15.32 -9.35
N TYR A 43 5.11 14.23 -9.40
CA TYR A 43 5.56 13.62 -10.66
C TYR A 43 4.42 13.09 -11.51
N THR A 44 3.33 12.64 -10.89
CA THR A 44 2.16 12.07 -11.58
C THR A 44 1.07 13.09 -11.88
N ALA A 45 1.29 14.38 -11.61
CA ALA A 45 0.27 15.42 -11.79
C ALA A 45 -0.25 15.49 -13.22
N ASP A 46 0.64 15.48 -14.22
CA ASP A 46 0.29 15.51 -15.64
C ASP A 46 -0.45 14.23 -16.08
N ALA A 47 -0.01 13.07 -15.61
CA ALA A 47 -0.68 11.79 -15.89
C ALA A 47 -2.11 11.77 -15.35
N ARG A 48 -2.35 12.34 -14.18
CA ARG A 48 -3.70 12.44 -13.59
C ARG A 48 -4.57 13.47 -14.31
N ALA A 49 -3.99 14.59 -14.74
CA ALA A 49 -4.74 15.66 -15.41
C ALA A 49 -5.06 15.34 -16.88
N HIS A 50 -4.14 14.74 -17.61
CA HIS A 50 -4.24 14.56 -19.06
C HIS A 50 -4.30 13.10 -19.52
N LEU A 51 -4.38 12.15 -18.57
CA LEU A 51 -4.44 10.71 -18.82
C LEU A 51 -3.23 10.19 -19.66
N ARG A 52 -2.08 10.85 -19.55
CA ARG A 52 -0.85 10.43 -20.24
C ARG A 52 -0.12 9.39 -19.40
N PRO A 53 0.18 8.21 -19.94
CA PRO A 53 0.92 7.20 -19.18
C PRO A 53 2.29 7.71 -18.75
N ILE A 54 2.65 7.45 -17.51
CA ILE A 54 3.96 7.77 -16.95
C ILE A 54 4.59 6.54 -16.31
N ARG A 55 5.89 6.39 -16.49
CA ARG A 55 6.70 5.38 -15.81
C ARG A 55 8.00 6.01 -15.31
N PHE A 56 8.34 5.75 -14.07
CA PHE A 56 9.59 6.21 -13.48
C PHE A 56 10.09 5.25 -12.40
N ARG A 57 11.32 5.48 -11.94
CA ARG A 57 11.97 4.70 -10.87
C ARG A 57 12.11 5.53 -9.62
N ALA A 58 12.08 4.84 -8.47
CA ALA A 58 12.29 5.46 -7.16
C ALA A 58 13.00 4.47 -6.23
N ASP A 59 13.96 4.96 -5.48
CA ASP A 59 14.57 4.19 -4.41
C ASP A 59 13.66 4.22 -3.18
N ILE A 60 13.49 3.07 -2.56
CA ILE A 60 12.66 2.93 -1.35
C ILE A 60 13.44 2.27 -0.22
N ALA A 61 13.09 2.64 0.99
CA ALA A 61 13.63 2.05 2.21
C ALA A 61 12.49 1.64 3.14
N ASN A 62 12.78 0.73 4.07
CA ASN A 62 11.79 0.20 5.03
C ASN A 62 11.13 1.29 5.91
N VAL A 63 11.73 2.46 6.02
CA VAL A 63 11.13 3.62 6.70
C VAL A 63 10.02 4.29 5.89
N ASN A 64 9.97 4.08 4.58
CA ASN A 64 8.92 4.60 3.71
C ASN A 64 7.67 3.72 3.83
N ARG A 65 6.80 4.07 4.78
CA ARG A 65 5.55 3.35 5.06
C ARG A 65 4.40 3.87 4.22
N CYS A 66 3.41 3.02 3.98
CA CYS A 66 2.16 3.36 3.28
C CYS A 66 2.38 3.98 1.89
N VAL A 67 3.49 3.65 1.24
CA VAL A 67 3.82 4.14 -0.11
C VAL A 67 2.70 3.77 -1.09
N GLY A 68 2.26 4.74 -1.89
CA GLY A 68 1.16 4.61 -2.84
C GLY A 68 -0.21 5.02 -2.28
N THR A 69 -0.37 5.17 -0.96
CA THR A 69 -1.68 5.48 -0.35
C THR A 69 -2.09 6.93 -0.59
N ILE A 70 -1.19 7.90 -0.43
CA ILE A 70 -1.48 9.32 -0.68
C ILE A 70 -1.65 9.56 -2.19
N LEU A 71 -0.82 8.91 -3.01
CA LEU A 71 -1.00 8.92 -4.46
C LEU A 71 -2.37 8.34 -4.85
N GLY A 72 -2.76 7.22 -4.26
CA GLY A 72 -4.08 6.60 -4.46
C GLY A 72 -5.23 7.54 -4.13
N ASN A 73 -5.14 8.25 -3.00
CA ASN A 73 -6.10 9.28 -2.62
C ASN A 73 -6.18 10.42 -3.65
N ALA A 74 -5.03 10.89 -4.14
CA ALA A 74 -4.97 11.94 -5.16
C ALA A 74 -5.60 11.50 -6.48
N VAL A 75 -5.40 10.23 -6.88
CA VAL A 75 -6.05 9.64 -8.05
C VAL A 75 -7.55 9.52 -7.84
N THR A 76 -8.00 8.95 -6.73
CA THR A 76 -9.44 8.72 -6.49
C THR A 76 -10.22 10.02 -6.35
N LYS A 77 -9.63 11.08 -5.79
CA LYS A 77 -10.26 12.41 -5.76
C LYS A 77 -10.48 13.01 -7.15
N ALA A 78 -9.54 12.81 -8.06
CA ALA A 78 -9.65 13.32 -9.43
C ALA A 78 -10.47 12.37 -10.33
N HIS A 79 -10.37 11.08 -10.10
CA HIS A 79 -10.98 10.01 -10.90
C HIS A 79 -11.57 8.94 -9.97
N PRO A 80 -12.83 9.08 -9.53
CA PRO A 80 -13.48 8.14 -8.61
C PRO A 80 -13.49 6.69 -9.09
N GLU A 81 -13.59 6.46 -10.40
CA GLU A 81 -13.54 5.14 -11.04
C GLU A 81 -12.10 4.62 -11.27
N GLY A 82 -11.08 5.38 -10.84
CA GLY A 82 -9.68 5.13 -11.13
C GLY A 82 -9.26 5.57 -12.54
N LEU A 83 -8.00 5.34 -12.84
CA LEU A 83 -7.40 5.63 -14.14
C LEU A 83 -7.41 4.38 -15.05
N PRO A 84 -7.22 4.53 -16.38
CA PRO A 84 -6.95 3.40 -17.25
C PRO A 84 -5.76 2.57 -16.74
N ALA A 85 -5.76 1.26 -17.00
CA ALA A 85 -4.66 0.38 -16.58
C ALA A 85 -3.31 0.86 -17.16
N GLY A 86 -2.26 0.87 -16.33
CA GLY A 86 -0.93 1.31 -16.74
C GLY A 86 -0.73 2.82 -16.87
N SER A 87 -1.68 3.64 -16.41
CA SER A 87 -1.53 5.10 -16.44
C SER A 87 -0.35 5.58 -15.61
N ILE A 88 -0.12 5.00 -14.45
CA ILE A 88 1.00 5.33 -13.57
C ILE A 88 1.72 4.04 -13.23
N THR A 89 3.00 3.95 -13.61
CA THR A 89 3.86 2.81 -13.26
C THR A 89 5.09 3.31 -12.52
N ILE A 90 5.32 2.81 -11.33
CA ILE A 90 6.47 3.16 -10.50
C ILE A 90 7.27 1.90 -10.21
N ASP A 91 8.51 1.87 -10.67
CA ASP A 91 9.46 0.81 -10.39
C ASP A 91 10.30 1.22 -9.16
N CYS A 92 10.11 0.52 -8.05
CA CYS A 92 10.76 0.80 -6.78
C CYS A 92 11.92 -0.18 -6.54
N ASP A 93 13.08 0.34 -6.21
CA ASP A 93 14.26 -0.45 -5.86
C ASP A 93 14.55 -0.34 -4.35
N GLY A 94 14.64 -1.47 -3.66
CA GLY A 94 14.95 -1.55 -2.23
C GLY A 94 13.93 -2.33 -1.40
N SER A 95 13.89 -2.06 -0.10
CA SER A 95 12.98 -2.71 0.85
C SER A 95 11.73 -1.87 1.07
N ALA A 96 10.58 -2.37 0.65
CA ALA A 96 9.31 -1.68 0.85
C ALA A 96 8.87 -1.71 2.33
N GLY A 97 8.55 -0.56 2.88
CA GLY A 97 8.06 -0.42 4.24
C GLY A 97 6.66 -0.99 4.44
N GLN A 98 6.21 -1.00 5.68
CA GLN A 98 4.90 -1.51 6.06
C GLN A 98 3.75 -0.87 5.26
N SER A 99 2.77 -1.67 4.86
CA SER A 99 1.57 -1.23 4.11
C SER A 99 1.89 -0.61 2.74
N PHE A 100 2.94 -1.06 2.08
CA PHE A 100 3.24 -0.66 0.71
C PHE A 100 2.10 -1.04 -0.24
N GLY A 101 1.66 -0.11 -1.09
CA GLY A 101 0.55 -0.31 -2.02
C GLY A 101 -0.82 -0.44 -1.35
N ALA A 102 -0.97 0.03 -0.10
CA ALA A 102 -2.25 -0.03 0.59
C ALA A 102 -3.30 0.85 -0.10
N PHE A 103 -4.51 0.29 -0.26
CA PHE A 103 -5.68 0.95 -0.88
C PHE A 103 -5.44 1.48 -2.29
N LEU A 104 -4.52 0.86 -3.03
CA LEU A 104 -4.14 1.32 -4.36
C LEU A 104 -5.29 1.17 -5.36
N PRO A 105 -5.77 2.26 -5.98
CA PRO A 105 -6.88 2.22 -6.92
C PRO A 105 -6.42 1.79 -8.33
N ARG A 106 -7.38 1.52 -9.19
CA ARG A 106 -7.14 1.20 -10.60
C ARG A 106 -6.30 2.26 -11.29
N GLY A 107 -5.38 1.81 -12.16
CA GLY A 107 -4.53 2.64 -13.00
C GLY A 107 -3.15 2.90 -12.44
N ILE A 108 -2.87 2.52 -11.18
CA ILE A 108 -1.56 2.59 -10.56
C ILE A 108 -0.94 1.20 -10.50
N THR A 109 0.30 1.09 -10.94
CA THR A 109 1.14 -0.11 -10.84
C THR A 109 2.40 0.21 -10.04
N LEU A 110 2.64 -0.52 -8.96
CA LEU A 110 3.85 -0.42 -8.15
C LEU A 110 4.64 -1.72 -8.23
N ASN A 111 5.86 -1.66 -8.72
CA ASN A 111 6.75 -2.81 -8.82
C ASN A 111 7.91 -2.66 -7.83
N VAL A 112 8.15 -3.67 -7.00
CA VAL A 112 9.28 -3.70 -6.07
C VAL A 112 10.34 -4.66 -6.56
N CYS A 113 11.56 -4.17 -6.68
CA CYS A 113 12.77 -4.97 -6.88
C CYS A 113 13.51 -5.04 -5.53
N GLY A 114 13.23 -6.10 -4.77
CA GLY A 114 13.73 -6.26 -3.40
C GLY A 114 12.78 -7.12 -2.57
N ASP A 115 12.38 -6.60 -1.42
CA ASP A 115 11.47 -7.25 -0.48
C ASP A 115 10.41 -6.26 0.03
N ALA A 116 9.41 -6.76 0.72
CA ALA A 116 8.34 -5.95 1.29
C ALA A 116 7.98 -6.39 2.71
N ASN A 117 7.64 -5.42 3.54
CA ASN A 117 7.23 -5.63 4.93
C ASN A 117 5.75 -6.06 5.01
N ASP A 118 5.20 -6.11 6.23
CA ASP A 118 3.83 -6.52 6.52
C ASP A 118 2.77 -5.65 5.82
N TYR A 119 1.57 -6.21 5.63
CA TYR A 119 0.42 -5.55 5.03
C TYR A 119 0.63 -5.06 3.58
N PHE A 120 1.53 -5.68 2.84
CA PHE A 120 1.71 -5.41 1.41
C PHE A 120 0.38 -5.54 0.65
N GLY A 121 0.00 -4.51 -0.11
CA GLY A 121 -1.24 -4.49 -0.88
C GLY A 121 -2.53 -4.55 -0.04
N LYS A 122 -2.49 -4.17 1.25
CA LYS A 122 -3.68 -4.11 2.11
C LYS A 122 -4.78 -3.28 1.47
N GLY A 123 -6.01 -3.84 1.38
CA GLY A 123 -7.15 -3.11 0.84
C GLY A 123 -6.99 -2.71 -0.64
N LEU A 124 -6.13 -3.39 -1.40
CA LEU A 124 -5.95 -3.14 -2.83
C LEU A 124 -7.31 -3.07 -3.53
N SER A 125 -7.56 -2.01 -4.29
CA SER A 125 -8.87 -1.69 -4.87
C SER A 125 -8.80 -1.40 -6.37
N GLY A 126 -8.17 -2.29 -7.13
CA GLY A 126 -8.06 -2.23 -8.59
C GLY A 126 -6.68 -1.92 -9.15
N GLY A 127 -5.73 -1.53 -8.30
CA GLY A 127 -4.34 -1.33 -8.68
C GLY A 127 -3.58 -2.63 -8.91
N GLU A 128 -2.32 -2.50 -9.25
CA GLU A 128 -1.41 -3.62 -9.44
C GLU A 128 -0.15 -3.44 -8.60
N VAL A 129 0.25 -4.50 -7.90
CA VAL A 129 1.49 -4.51 -7.12
C VAL A 129 2.29 -5.75 -7.43
N SER A 130 3.61 -5.61 -7.55
CA SER A 130 4.51 -6.74 -7.73
C SER A 130 5.74 -6.65 -6.85
N VAL A 131 6.25 -7.81 -6.43
CA VAL A 131 7.53 -7.93 -5.73
C VAL A 131 8.36 -9.01 -6.39
N ARG A 132 9.58 -8.69 -6.71
CA ARG A 132 10.60 -9.63 -7.19
C ARG A 132 11.91 -9.42 -6.45
N PRO A 133 12.69 -10.46 -6.19
CA PRO A 133 14.00 -10.32 -5.59
C PRO A 133 14.93 -9.44 -6.43
N ASN A 134 15.89 -8.81 -5.77
CA ASN A 134 16.96 -8.13 -6.45
C ASN A 134 17.75 -9.17 -7.29
N PRO A 135 18.10 -8.92 -8.57
CA PRO A 135 18.87 -9.83 -9.40
C PRO A 135 20.22 -10.24 -8.82
N HIS A 136 20.77 -9.43 -7.92
CA HIS A 136 22.02 -9.71 -7.23
C HIS A 136 21.84 -10.40 -5.87
N ALA A 137 20.60 -10.77 -5.50
CA ALA A 137 20.36 -11.50 -4.26
C ALA A 137 21.02 -12.89 -4.31
N THR A 138 21.66 -13.25 -3.21
CA THR A 138 22.37 -14.55 -3.08
C THR A 138 21.49 -15.65 -2.48
N TYR A 139 20.28 -15.31 -2.03
CA TYR A 139 19.30 -16.24 -1.47
C TYR A 139 18.37 -16.80 -2.56
N LYS A 140 17.87 -18.01 -2.34
CA LYS A 140 16.85 -18.61 -3.19
C LYS A 140 15.48 -18.04 -2.86
N PHE A 141 14.84 -17.41 -3.81
CA PHE A 141 13.55 -16.72 -3.62
C PHE A 141 12.37 -17.67 -3.36
N ASP A 142 12.45 -18.89 -3.84
CA ASP A 142 11.44 -19.94 -3.65
C ASP A 142 11.51 -20.60 -2.26
N GLU A 143 12.58 -20.38 -1.52
CA GLU A 143 12.80 -20.87 -0.16
C GLU A 143 12.70 -19.76 0.91
N ASN A 144 12.67 -18.50 0.50
CA ASN A 144 12.71 -17.36 1.44
C ASN A 144 11.46 -16.46 1.35
N ILE A 145 11.07 -15.94 2.50
CA ILE A 145 9.98 -14.98 2.61
C ILE A 145 10.47 -13.62 2.12
N ILE A 146 9.88 -13.11 1.05
CA ILE A 146 10.17 -11.77 0.48
C ILE A 146 9.05 -10.76 0.72
N VAL A 147 7.89 -11.21 1.19
CA VAL A 147 6.78 -10.35 1.61
C VAL A 147 6.36 -10.74 3.01
N GLY A 148 6.24 -9.77 3.88
CA GLY A 148 5.87 -9.97 5.28
C GLY A 148 4.47 -10.54 5.47
N ASN A 149 3.98 -10.48 6.70
CA ASN A 149 2.69 -11.05 7.09
C ASN A 149 1.50 -10.21 6.60
N VAL A 150 0.33 -10.86 6.49
CA VAL A 150 -0.96 -10.20 6.25
C VAL A 150 -1.01 -9.47 4.89
N ALA A 151 -0.22 -9.93 3.91
CA ALA A 151 -0.28 -9.37 2.57
C ALA A 151 -1.68 -9.54 1.96
N PHE A 152 -2.13 -8.53 1.21
CA PHE A 152 -3.45 -8.45 0.57
C PHE A 152 -4.65 -8.56 1.52
N PHE A 153 -4.48 -8.19 2.79
CA PHE A 153 -5.60 -8.18 3.73
C PHE A 153 -6.73 -7.26 3.23
N GLY A 154 -7.93 -7.82 3.10
CA GLY A 154 -9.12 -7.06 2.71
C GLY A 154 -9.05 -6.47 1.30
N ALA A 155 -8.20 -6.99 0.42
CA ALA A 155 -8.17 -6.57 -0.98
C ALA A 155 -9.50 -6.92 -1.67
N THR A 156 -10.06 -5.98 -2.41
CA THR A 156 -11.37 -6.11 -3.06
C THR A 156 -11.27 -6.35 -4.56
N SER A 157 -10.20 -5.86 -5.18
CA SER A 157 -9.93 -6.05 -6.61
C SER A 157 -8.48 -5.68 -6.93
N GLY A 158 -8.02 -5.97 -8.14
CA GLY A 158 -6.66 -5.67 -8.59
C GLY A 158 -5.81 -6.90 -8.87
N ARG A 159 -4.52 -6.70 -9.01
CA ARG A 159 -3.56 -7.79 -9.32
C ARG A 159 -2.35 -7.70 -8.41
N GLY A 160 -1.92 -8.87 -7.92
CA GLY A 160 -0.74 -8.98 -7.08
C GLY A 160 0.20 -10.09 -7.54
N PHE A 161 1.48 -9.79 -7.72
CA PHE A 161 2.48 -10.75 -8.19
C PHE A 161 3.66 -10.78 -7.22
N ILE A 162 3.93 -11.96 -6.67
CA ILE A 162 5.02 -12.17 -5.71
C ILE A 162 5.91 -13.28 -6.24
N ASN A 163 7.15 -12.95 -6.55
CA ASN A 163 8.16 -13.92 -6.96
C ASN A 163 8.99 -14.39 -5.76
N GLY A 164 8.38 -15.17 -4.88
CA GLY A 164 8.95 -15.68 -3.64
C GLY A 164 7.87 -16.04 -2.63
N LEU A 165 8.25 -16.39 -1.41
CA LEU A 165 7.29 -16.76 -0.36
C LEU A 165 6.72 -15.51 0.33
N ALA A 166 5.45 -15.61 0.71
CA ALA A 166 4.79 -14.63 1.57
C ALA A 166 4.65 -15.17 3.00
N GLY A 167 4.63 -14.26 3.96
CA GLY A 167 4.43 -14.57 5.36
C GLY A 167 3.04 -15.11 5.69
N GLN A 168 2.72 -15.16 6.97
CA GLN A 168 1.47 -15.72 7.46
C GLN A 168 0.26 -14.82 7.16
N ARG A 169 -0.95 -15.40 7.20
CA ARG A 169 -2.23 -14.69 7.02
C ARG A 169 -2.34 -13.98 5.66
N PHE A 170 -1.79 -14.57 4.63
CA PHE A 170 -1.89 -14.10 3.26
C PHE A 170 -3.35 -14.11 2.76
N GLY A 171 -3.80 -13.03 2.14
CA GLY A 171 -5.10 -12.92 1.48
C GLY A 171 -6.31 -13.02 2.40
N VAL A 172 -6.19 -12.73 3.71
CA VAL A 172 -7.32 -12.77 4.64
C VAL A 172 -8.35 -11.70 4.25
N ARG A 173 -9.65 -12.09 4.18
CA ARG A 173 -10.77 -11.24 3.74
C ARG A 173 -10.58 -10.66 2.32
N ASN A 174 -9.83 -11.35 1.48
CA ASN A 174 -9.72 -11.03 0.07
C ASN A 174 -10.98 -11.51 -0.67
N SER A 175 -11.53 -10.70 -1.58
CA SER A 175 -12.72 -11.06 -2.35
C SER A 175 -12.44 -11.33 -3.84
N CYS A 176 -11.94 -10.37 -4.61
CA CYS A 176 -11.79 -10.47 -6.07
C CYS A 176 -10.38 -10.11 -6.56
N LEU A 177 -9.36 -10.38 -5.78
CA LEU A 177 -7.97 -10.16 -6.17
C LEU A 177 -7.45 -11.32 -7.02
N LEU A 178 -6.86 -11.03 -8.17
CA LEU A 178 -6.03 -11.98 -8.91
C LEU A 178 -4.59 -11.90 -8.36
N TYR A 179 -4.07 -13.01 -7.88
CA TYR A 179 -2.68 -13.05 -7.41
C TYR A 179 -1.95 -14.32 -7.85
N THR A 180 -0.62 -14.22 -7.94
CA THR A 180 0.27 -15.36 -8.09
C THR A 180 1.37 -15.27 -7.04
N SER A 181 1.46 -16.28 -6.20
CA SER A 181 2.53 -16.48 -5.23
C SER A 181 2.59 -17.95 -4.85
N PRO A 182 3.75 -18.56 -4.71
CA PRO A 182 3.87 -19.82 -4.02
C PRO A 182 3.58 -19.59 -2.52
N SER A 183 2.32 -19.79 -2.12
CA SER A 183 1.92 -19.72 -0.72
C SER A 183 2.38 -20.97 0.03
N PRO A 184 2.85 -20.86 1.28
CA PRO A 184 3.12 -22.03 2.12
C PRO A 184 1.92 -22.96 2.27
N ARG A 185 0.69 -22.44 2.12
CA ARG A 185 -0.56 -23.25 2.14
C ARG A 185 -0.74 -24.08 0.87
N ASP A 186 -0.19 -23.64 -0.26
CA ASP A 186 -0.34 -24.38 -1.53
C ASP A 186 0.54 -25.63 -1.55
N ARG A 187 1.66 -25.62 -0.81
CA ARG A 187 2.53 -26.80 -0.63
C ARG A 187 1.87 -27.94 0.13
N THR A 188 0.84 -27.67 0.95
CA THR A 188 0.14 -28.69 1.77
C THR A 188 -1.04 -29.32 1.06
N ARG A 189 -1.48 -28.83 -0.08
CA ARG A 189 -2.60 -29.41 -0.87
C ARG A 189 -2.18 -30.38 -1.97
N SER A 190 -0.90 -30.59 -2.18
CA SER A 190 -0.37 -31.55 -3.18
C SER A 190 0.13 -32.85 -2.57
N ARG A 191 -0.58 -33.39 -1.56
CA ARG A 191 -0.41 -34.75 -1.04
C ARG A 191 -1.74 -35.46 -0.99
#